data_79162e39c25ef0ba3a2da54eeaa7e47c
#
_entry.id   79162e39c25ef0ba3a2da54eeaa7e47c
#
_cell.length_a   1.000
_cell.length_b   1.000
_cell.length_c   1.000
_cell.angle_alpha   90.00
_cell.angle_beta   90.00
_cell.angle_gamma   90.00
#
_symmetry.space_group_name_H-M   'P 1'
#
loop_
_entity.id
_entity.type
_entity.pdbx_description
1 polymer ?
#
loop_
_entity_poly.entity_id
_entity_poly.type
_entity_poly.pdbx_seq_one_letter_code
_entity_poly.pdbx_strand_id
1 'polypeptide(L)'
;GSEMCIRDRCPVNINIPAFIAQVKEGNFEEAYKIIGESSALPAVCGRVCPQEKQCESKCIHLKMGKPAVAIGYLERFAADYERESGNISIPEVAEKNGIKIAVVGSGPAGLSFAGDMAKRGYDVTVFEALQEIGGVLKYGIPEFRLPNKIVDVEIEGLRKMGVKFMTN
;
A
#
# COMPACT_ATOMS: atom_id res chain seq x y z
N GLY A 1 -17.30 -15.05 12.11
CA GLY A 1 -16.69 -14.34 13.25
C GLY A 1 -15.18 -14.14 13.15
N SER A 2 -14.42 -15.06 12.55
CA SER A 2 -12.95 -14.96 12.50
C SER A 2 -12.44 -13.97 11.43
N GLU A 3 -13.17 -13.78 10.36
CA GLU A 3 -12.77 -12.89 9.25
C GLU A 3 -12.80 -11.41 9.65
N MET A 4 -13.81 -10.99 10.40
CA MET A 4 -13.90 -9.61 10.91
C MET A 4 -12.73 -9.22 11.82
N CYS A 5 -12.26 -10.16 12.67
CA CYS A 5 -11.17 -9.85 13.61
C CYS A 5 -9.85 -9.50 12.95
N ILE A 6 -9.55 -10.09 11.79
CA ILE A 6 -8.31 -9.81 11.03
C ILE A 6 -8.46 -8.51 10.25
N ARG A 7 -9.58 -8.33 9.56
CA ARG A 7 -9.87 -7.14 8.77
C ARG A 7 -9.91 -5.87 9.61
N ASP A 8 -10.59 -5.92 10.77
CA ASP A 8 -10.73 -4.78 11.69
C ASP A 8 -9.41 -4.31 12.31
N ARG A 9 -8.34 -5.09 12.16
CA ARG A 9 -7.02 -4.74 12.69
C ARG A 9 -6.07 -4.13 11.66
N CYS A 10 -6.46 -4.13 10.40
CA CYS A 10 -5.76 -3.36 9.38
C CYS A 10 -6.25 -1.91 9.42
N PRO A 11 -5.37 -0.91 9.68
CA PRO A 11 -5.78 0.49 9.77
C PRO A 11 -6.46 1.02 8.50
N VAL A 12 -6.13 0.48 7.33
CA VAL A 12 -6.72 0.83 6.04
C VAL A 12 -7.76 -0.19 5.56
N ASN A 13 -8.12 -1.15 6.42
CA ASN A 13 -9.20 -2.11 6.18
C ASN A 13 -9.05 -2.97 4.91
N ILE A 14 -7.82 -3.44 4.62
CA ILE A 14 -7.56 -4.38 3.52
C ILE A 14 -8.43 -5.64 3.68
N ASN A 15 -9.01 -6.11 2.58
CA ASN A 15 -9.74 -7.39 2.56
C ASN A 15 -8.76 -8.58 2.59
N ILE A 16 -8.17 -8.81 3.78
CA ILE A 16 -7.12 -9.82 4.00
C ILE A 16 -7.56 -11.22 3.58
N PRO A 17 -8.76 -11.72 3.96
CA PRO A 17 -9.20 -13.04 3.53
C PRO A 17 -9.28 -13.18 2.02
N ALA A 18 -9.77 -12.15 1.31
CA ALA A 18 -9.93 -12.20 -0.13
C ALA A 18 -8.57 -12.25 -0.86
N PHE A 19 -7.61 -11.39 -0.50
CA PHE A 19 -6.32 -11.43 -1.18
C PHE A 19 -5.55 -12.73 -0.89
N ILE A 20 -5.66 -13.28 0.33
CA ILE A 20 -5.04 -14.58 0.67
C ILE A 20 -5.66 -15.70 -0.14
N ALA A 21 -6.99 -15.69 -0.35
CA ALA A 21 -7.67 -16.67 -1.19
C ALA A 21 -7.10 -16.64 -2.62
N GLN A 22 -6.90 -15.45 -3.20
CA GLN A 22 -6.31 -15.32 -4.52
C GLN A 22 -4.84 -15.78 -4.57
N VAL A 23 -4.05 -15.49 -3.54
CA VAL A 23 -2.67 -16.03 -3.44
C VAL A 23 -2.69 -17.56 -3.42
N LYS A 24 -3.60 -18.17 -2.65
CA LYS A 24 -3.75 -19.62 -2.58
C LYS A 24 -4.10 -20.26 -3.93
N GLU A 25 -4.89 -19.57 -4.74
CA GLU A 25 -5.31 -20.00 -6.08
C GLU A 25 -4.26 -19.73 -7.17
N GLY A 26 -3.19 -19.00 -6.84
CA GLY A 26 -2.15 -18.60 -7.79
C GLY A 26 -2.50 -17.34 -8.61
N ASN A 27 -3.59 -16.65 -8.26
CA ASN A 27 -4.05 -15.42 -8.92
C ASN A 27 -3.39 -14.18 -8.29
N PHE A 28 -2.07 -14.04 -8.46
CA PHE A 28 -1.27 -13.04 -7.73
C PHE A 28 -1.58 -11.59 -8.14
N GLU A 29 -1.89 -11.35 -9.41
CA GLU A 29 -2.33 -10.03 -9.89
C GLU A 29 -3.64 -9.60 -9.23
N GLU A 30 -4.60 -10.52 -9.12
CA GLU A 30 -5.88 -10.23 -8.47
C GLU A 30 -5.70 -10.00 -6.96
N ALA A 31 -4.79 -10.75 -6.32
CA ALA A 31 -4.42 -10.51 -4.93
C ALA A 31 -3.88 -9.09 -4.72
N TYR A 32 -3.00 -8.62 -5.62
CA TYR A 32 -2.47 -7.25 -5.56
C TYR A 32 -3.56 -6.19 -5.76
N LYS A 33 -4.48 -6.39 -6.72
CA LYS A 33 -5.61 -5.47 -6.94
C LYS A 33 -6.48 -5.31 -5.70
N ILE A 34 -6.82 -6.44 -5.04
CA ILE A 34 -7.60 -6.42 -3.79
C ILE A 34 -6.88 -5.62 -2.69
N ILE A 35 -5.57 -5.76 -2.56
CA ILE A 35 -4.78 -4.97 -1.62
C ILE A 35 -4.83 -3.48 -2.01
N GLY A 36 -4.66 -3.17 -3.30
CA GLY A 36 -4.64 -1.82 -3.86
C GLY A 36 -5.96 -1.05 -3.73
N GLU A 37 -7.09 -1.74 -3.57
CA GLU A 37 -8.38 -1.09 -3.28
C GLU A 37 -8.33 -0.21 -2.02
N SER A 38 -7.64 -0.70 -0.97
CA SER A 38 -7.57 -0.06 0.34
C SER A 38 -6.21 0.54 0.67
N SER A 39 -5.14 0.06 0.06
CA SER A 39 -3.76 0.51 0.32
C SER A 39 -3.19 1.25 -0.90
N ALA A 40 -2.69 2.46 -0.68
CA ALA A 40 -1.99 3.21 -1.73
C ALA A 40 -0.49 2.85 -1.82
N LEU A 41 0.05 2.12 -0.85
CA LEU A 41 1.48 1.78 -0.73
C LEU A 41 1.69 0.32 -0.33
N PRO A 42 1.20 -0.66 -1.11
CA PRO A 42 1.26 -2.09 -0.74
C PRO A 42 2.67 -2.62 -0.49
N ALA A 43 3.63 -2.27 -1.36
CA ALA A 43 5.00 -2.74 -1.26
C ALA A 43 5.75 -2.16 -0.04
N VAL A 44 5.40 -0.95 0.38
CA VAL A 44 5.88 -0.34 1.63
C VAL A 44 5.25 -1.04 2.82
N CYS A 45 3.92 -1.18 2.85
CA CYS A 45 3.19 -1.81 3.97
C CYS A 45 3.64 -3.25 4.22
N GLY A 46 3.81 -4.06 3.18
CA GLY A 46 4.30 -5.43 3.30
C GLY A 46 5.72 -5.55 3.88
N ARG A 47 6.49 -4.44 3.94
CA ARG A 47 7.85 -4.40 4.49
C ARG A 47 7.96 -3.76 5.87
N VAL A 48 7.13 -2.76 6.17
CA VAL A 48 7.34 -1.92 7.36
C VAL A 48 6.20 -1.92 8.37
N CYS A 49 5.00 -2.38 7.99
CA CYS A 49 3.92 -2.56 8.95
C CYS A 49 4.33 -3.55 10.06
N PRO A 50 4.01 -3.27 11.33
CA PRO A 50 4.20 -4.22 12.42
C PRO A 50 3.03 -5.23 12.46
N GLN A 51 2.93 -6.08 11.43
CA GLN A 51 1.81 -7.00 11.22
C GLN A 51 1.58 -7.93 12.42
N GLU A 52 2.68 -8.34 13.08
CA GLU A 52 2.65 -9.18 14.30
C GLU A 52 1.92 -8.51 15.49
N LYS A 53 1.80 -7.17 15.46
CA LYS A 53 1.05 -6.40 16.48
C LYS A 53 -0.32 -5.94 15.99
N GLN A 54 -0.58 -6.05 14.70
CA GLN A 54 -1.82 -5.63 14.04
C GLN A 54 -2.65 -6.84 13.58
N CYS A 55 -2.70 -7.08 12.26
CA CYS A 55 -3.55 -8.12 11.67
C CYS A 55 -3.17 -9.53 12.14
N GLU A 56 -1.90 -9.89 12.16
CA GLU A 56 -1.44 -11.23 12.56
C GLU A 56 -1.72 -11.54 14.04
N SER A 57 -1.71 -10.51 14.93
CA SER A 57 -2.02 -10.69 16.34
C SER A 57 -3.43 -11.25 16.63
N LYS A 58 -4.32 -11.16 15.66
CA LYS A 58 -5.72 -11.63 15.76
C LYS A 58 -6.02 -12.86 14.92
N CYS A 59 -4.97 -13.46 14.35
CA CYS A 59 -5.13 -14.67 13.56
C CYS A 59 -5.75 -15.79 14.40
N ILE A 60 -6.76 -16.46 13.86
CA ILE A 60 -7.45 -17.57 14.52
C ILE A 60 -6.50 -18.71 14.85
N HIS A 61 -5.45 -18.91 14.06
CA HIS A 61 -4.44 -19.93 14.30
C HIS A 61 -3.78 -19.81 15.67
N LEU A 62 -3.56 -18.58 16.15
CA LEU A 62 -2.99 -18.34 17.50
C LEU A 62 -3.88 -18.94 18.60
N LYS A 63 -5.21 -18.86 18.45
CA LYS A 63 -6.16 -19.48 19.39
C LYS A 63 -6.12 -21.02 19.33
N MET A 64 -5.62 -21.58 18.25
CA MET A 64 -5.45 -23.03 18.04
C MET A 64 -4.04 -23.51 18.42
N GLY A 65 -3.21 -22.64 19.04
CA GLY A 65 -1.82 -22.96 19.36
C GLY A 65 -0.90 -23.11 18.15
N LYS A 66 -1.29 -22.57 16.98
CA LYS A 66 -0.51 -22.60 15.74
C LYS A 66 0.05 -21.21 15.44
N PRO A 67 1.15 -21.09 14.65
CA PRO A 67 1.64 -19.82 14.16
C PRO A 67 0.56 -19.06 13.39
N ALA A 68 0.55 -17.73 13.51
CA ALA A 68 -0.29 -16.89 12.67
C ALA A 68 0.01 -17.09 11.18
N VAL A 69 -0.99 -16.85 10.33
CA VAL A 69 -0.75 -16.71 8.90
C VAL A 69 0.15 -15.50 8.69
N ALA A 70 1.21 -15.65 7.90
CA ALA A 70 2.20 -14.61 7.62
C ALA A 70 1.64 -13.56 6.64
N ILE A 71 0.67 -12.76 7.09
CA ILE A 71 -0.10 -11.82 6.26
C ILE A 71 0.83 -10.80 5.61
N GLY A 72 1.77 -10.24 6.38
CA GLY A 72 2.71 -9.26 5.86
C GLY A 72 3.65 -9.82 4.78
N TYR A 73 4.09 -11.06 4.91
CA TYR A 73 4.87 -11.72 3.85
C TYR A 73 4.06 -11.98 2.59
N LEU A 74 2.79 -12.34 2.72
CA LEU A 74 1.89 -12.53 1.57
C LEU A 74 1.57 -11.21 0.88
N GLU A 75 1.35 -10.13 1.63
CA GLU A 75 1.19 -8.77 1.09
C GLU A 75 2.44 -8.32 0.34
N ARG A 76 3.62 -8.50 0.95
CA ARG A 76 4.90 -8.22 0.30
C ARG A 76 5.10 -9.04 -0.97
N PHE A 77 4.79 -10.34 -0.92
CA PHE A 77 4.91 -11.23 -2.07
C PHE A 77 4.04 -10.75 -3.24
N ALA A 78 2.76 -10.44 -2.99
CA ALA A 78 1.86 -9.96 -4.04
C ALA A 78 2.37 -8.65 -4.68
N ALA A 79 2.85 -7.70 -3.86
CA ALA A 79 3.41 -6.44 -4.35
C ALA A 79 4.73 -6.62 -5.10
N ASP A 80 5.59 -7.54 -4.68
CA ASP A 80 6.85 -7.84 -5.38
C ASP A 80 6.60 -8.56 -6.70
N TYR A 81 5.66 -9.51 -6.74
CA TYR A 81 5.25 -10.21 -7.95
C TYR A 81 4.75 -9.21 -9.01
N GLU A 82 3.86 -8.31 -8.63
CA GLU A 82 3.31 -7.29 -9.54
C GLU A 82 4.42 -6.39 -10.10
N ARG A 83 5.33 -5.93 -9.24
CA ARG A 83 6.48 -5.12 -9.64
C ARG A 83 7.41 -5.88 -10.60
N GLU A 84 7.66 -7.16 -10.36
CA GLU A 84 8.57 -7.99 -11.16
C GLU A 84 7.96 -8.44 -12.49
N SER A 85 6.62 -8.52 -12.58
CA SER A 85 5.93 -8.78 -13.84
C SER A 85 6.09 -7.65 -14.86
N GLY A 86 6.48 -6.45 -14.42
CA GLY A 86 6.59 -5.26 -15.26
C GLY A 86 5.25 -4.59 -15.59
N ASN A 87 4.14 -5.23 -15.25
CA ASN A 87 2.78 -4.74 -15.47
C ASN A 87 2.16 -4.26 -14.15
N ILE A 88 2.64 -3.13 -13.64
CA ILE A 88 2.08 -2.59 -12.40
C ILE A 88 0.63 -2.15 -12.66
N SER A 89 -0.32 -2.87 -12.09
CA SER A 89 -1.74 -2.55 -12.15
C SER A 89 -2.00 -1.23 -11.43
N ILE A 90 -2.58 -0.28 -12.14
CA ILE A 90 -2.97 0.99 -11.56
C ILE A 90 -4.43 0.87 -11.14
N PRO A 91 -4.77 1.24 -9.88
CA PRO A 91 -6.15 1.26 -9.45
C PRO A 91 -7.02 2.11 -10.38
N GLU A 92 -8.26 1.70 -10.54
CA GLU A 92 -9.25 2.47 -11.29
C GLU A 92 -9.41 3.87 -10.67
N VAL A 93 -9.34 4.88 -11.52
CA VAL A 93 -9.46 6.29 -11.12
C VAL A 93 -10.82 6.79 -11.58
N ALA A 94 -11.62 7.32 -10.65
CA ALA A 94 -12.90 7.92 -10.96
C ALA A 94 -12.75 9.14 -11.89
N GLU A 95 -13.83 9.50 -12.58
CA GLU A 95 -13.86 10.71 -13.41
C GLU A 95 -13.47 11.95 -12.62
N LYS A 96 -12.74 12.85 -13.26
CA LYS A 96 -12.28 14.09 -12.65
C LYS A 96 -13.45 14.97 -12.20
N ASN A 97 -13.46 15.33 -10.92
CA ASN A 97 -14.49 16.18 -10.33
C ASN A 97 -14.15 17.68 -10.37
N GLY A 98 -12.99 18.06 -10.91
CA GLY A 98 -12.54 19.46 -11.03
C GLY A 98 -12.02 20.08 -9.73
N ILE A 99 -12.04 19.36 -8.62
CA ILE A 99 -11.56 19.88 -7.33
C ILE A 99 -10.06 19.61 -7.19
N LYS A 100 -9.30 20.65 -6.85
CA LYS A 100 -7.86 20.59 -6.64
C LYS A 100 -7.54 20.42 -5.15
N ILE A 101 -6.63 19.51 -4.85
CA ILE A 101 -6.14 19.25 -3.49
C ILE A 101 -4.63 19.49 -3.45
N ALA A 102 -4.18 20.29 -2.50
CA ALA A 102 -2.77 20.46 -2.15
C ALA A 102 -2.45 19.60 -0.92
N VAL A 103 -1.45 18.73 -1.06
CA VAL A 103 -0.92 17.91 0.03
C VAL A 103 0.45 18.46 0.39
N VAL A 104 0.67 18.81 1.66
CA VAL A 104 1.96 19.33 2.13
C VAL A 104 2.73 18.20 2.81
N GLY A 105 3.86 17.84 2.22
CA GLY A 105 4.73 16.75 2.64
C GLY A 105 4.45 15.42 1.92
N SER A 106 5.51 14.76 1.47
CA SER A 106 5.49 13.50 0.72
C SER A 106 5.84 12.28 1.59
N GLY A 107 5.69 12.38 2.90
CA GLY A 107 5.81 11.24 3.79
C GLY A 107 4.69 10.20 3.58
N PRO A 108 4.70 9.08 4.31
CA PRO A 108 3.73 8.00 4.11
C PRO A 108 2.27 8.46 4.21
N ALA A 109 1.95 9.38 5.12
CA ALA A 109 0.60 9.92 5.27
C ALA A 109 0.19 10.74 4.04
N GLY A 110 1.07 11.63 3.56
CA GLY A 110 0.81 12.45 2.37
C GLY A 110 0.65 11.60 1.11
N LEU A 111 1.52 10.61 0.91
CA LEU A 111 1.43 9.71 -0.25
C LEU A 111 0.17 8.86 -0.21
N SER A 112 -0.19 8.29 0.96
CA SER A 112 -1.41 7.50 1.12
C SER A 112 -2.66 8.35 0.84
N PHE A 113 -2.75 9.52 1.43
CA PHE A 113 -3.86 10.46 1.20
C PHE A 113 -3.94 10.88 -0.28
N ALA A 114 -2.80 11.19 -0.90
CA ALA A 114 -2.75 11.57 -2.30
C ALA A 114 -3.28 10.47 -3.22
N GLY A 115 -2.91 9.22 -2.97
CA GLY A 115 -3.41 8.07 -3.71
C GLY A 115 -4.91 7.87 -3.56
N ASP A 116 -5.43 7.96 -2.33
CA ASP A 116 -6.86 7.80 -2.06
C ASP A 116 -7.69 8.92 -2.70
N MET A 117 -7.19 10.15 -2.70
CA MET A 117 -7.88 11.26 -3.34
C MET A 117 -7.81 11.18 -4.87
N ALA A 118 -6.68 10.75 -5.42
CA ALA A 118 -6.54 10.54 -6.86
C ALA A 118 -7.54 9.47 -7.37
N LYS A 119 -7.66 8.33 -6.66
CA LYS A 119 -8.66 7.30 -6.97
C LYS A 119 -10.10 7.86 -7.04
N ARG A 120 -10.41 8.84 -6.20
CA ARG A 120 -11.73 9.51 -6.14
C ARG A 120 -11.92 10.63 -7.17
N GLY A 121 -10.99 10.82 -8.10
CA GLY A 121 -11.09 11.81 -9.18
C GLY A 121 -10.67 13.23 -8.82
N TYR A 122 -10.02 13.46 -7.69
CA TYR A 122 -9.47 14.77 -7.35
C TYR A 122 -8.16 15.05 -8.11
N ASP A 123 -7.91 16.34 -8.41
CA ASP A 123 -6.63 16.80 -8.94
C ASP A 123 -5.65 17.06 -7.79
N VAL A 124 -4.79 16.11 -7.52
CA VAL A 124 -3.89 16.14 -6.36
C VAL A 124 -2.51 16.65 -6.76
N THR A 125 -1.98 17.62 -5.99
CA THR A 125 -0.59 18.05 -6.05
C THR A 125 0.06 17.91 -4.68
N VAL A 126 1.13 17.15 -4.60
CA VAL A 126 1.95 16.96 -3.39
C VAL A 126 3.13 17.94 -3.45
N PHE A 127 3.28 18.76 -2.42
CA PHE A 127 4.39 19.70 -2.26
C PHE A 127 5.37 19.13 -1.24
N GLU A 128 6.62 18.99 -1.63
CA GLU A 128 7.70 18.46 -0.78
C GLU A 128 8.83 19.48 -0.68
N ALA A 129 9.24 19.77 0.54
CA ALA A 129 10.33 20.72 0.80
C ALA A 129 11.73 20.14 0.56
N LEU A 130 11.84 18.80 0.53
CA LEU A 130 13.10 18.11 0.28
C LEU A 130 13.25 17.76 -1.21
N GLN A 131 14.47 17.41 -1.60
CA GLN A 131 14.80 17.07 -2.99
C GLN A 131 14.15 15.76 -3.44
N GLU A 132 14.02 14.79 -2.53
CA GLU A 132 13.46 13.48 -2.81
C GLU A 132 12.07 13.32 -2.19
N ILE A 133 11.15 12.75 -2.96
CA ILE A 133 9.81 12.40 -2.49
C ILE A 133 9.88 11.13 -1.65
N GLY A 134 9.13 11.07 -0.54
CA GLY A 134 9.05 9.90 0.30
C GLY A 134 9.19 10.18 1.80
N GLY A 135 9.73 11.34 2.17
CA GLY A 135 9.92 11.69 3.58
C GLY A 135 10.67 10.60 4.36
N VAL A 136 10.11 10.19 5.51
CA VAL A 136 10.73 9.15 6.35
C VAL A 136 10.94 7.81 5.64
N LEU A 137 10.19 7.51 4.60
CA LEU A 137 10.36 6.28 3.81
C LEU A 137 11.73 6.21 3.13
N LYS A 138 12.26 7.36 2.69
CA LYS A 138 13.59 7.46 2.07
C LYS A 138 14.68 7.97 3.01
N TYR A 139 14.35 8.96 3.84
CA TYR A 139 15.35 9.63 4.68
C TYR A 139 15.51 9.00 6.07
N GLY A 140 14.56 8.18 6.52
CA GLY A 140 14.53 7.65 7.88
C GLY A 140 14.61 6.15 7.99
N ILE A 141 13.98 5.40 7.08
CA ILE A 141 13.99 3.93 7.13
C ILE A 141 15.26 3.41 6.44
N PRO A 142 16.05 2.55 7.10
CA PRO A 142 17.26 2.01 6.49
C PRO A 142 16.99 1.22 5.20
N GLU A 143 17.89 1.36 4.22
CA GLU A 143 17.82 0.74 2.89
C GLU A 143 17.64 -0.79 2.96
N PHE A 144 18.25 -1.47 3.92
CA PHE A 144 18.08 -2.91 4.10
C PHE A 144 16.68 -3.32 4.56
N ARG A 145 15.92 -2.40 5.16
CA ARG A 145 14.53 -2.64 5.58
C ARG A 145 13.54 -2.24 4.48
N LEU A 146 13.73 -1.08 3.88
CA LEU A 146 12.91 -0.54 2.81
C LEU A 146 13.80 0.06 1.72
N PRO A 147 14.14 -0.69 0.67
CA PRO A 147 14.93 -0.17 -0.43
C PRO A 147 14.27 1.04 -1.11
N ASN A 148 15.04 2.10 -1.35
CA ASN A 148 14.54 3.33 -1.98
C ASN A 148 13.86 3.06 -3.32
N LYS A 149 14.38 2.11 -4.11
CA LYS A 149 13.77 1.70 -5.37
C LYS A 149 12.32 1.20 -5.23
N ILE A 150 11.95 0.63 -4.08
CA ILE A 150 10.58 0.19 -3.81
C ILE A 150 9.68 1.41 -3.62
N VAL A 151 10.16 2.40 -2.88
CA VAL A 151 9.44 3.68 -2.67
C VAL A 151 9.26 4.40 -4.00
N ASP A 152 10.28 4.41 -4.87
CA ASP A 152 10.21 5.02 -6.20
C ASP A 152 9.13 4.39 -7.09
N VAL A 153 8.98 3.07 -7.05
CA VAL A 153 7.94 2.36 -7.80
C VAL A 153 6.54 2.76 -7.32
N GLU A 154 6.33 2.85 -6.00
CA GLU A 154 5.05 3.30 -5.44
C GLU A 154 4.73 4.74 -5.83
N ILE A 155 5.72 5.65 -5.78
CA ILE A 155 5.57 7.03 -6.22
C ILE A 155 5.22 7.11 -7.71
N GLU A 156 5.86 6.27 -8.53
CA GLU A 156 5.54 6.21 -9.95
C GLU A 156 4.12 5.70 -10.22
N GLY A 157 3.63 4.75 -9.44
CA GLY A 157 2.23 4.34 -9.45
C GLY A 157 1.29 5.51 -9.17
N LEU A 158 1.59 6.33 -8.16
CA LEU A 158 0.83 7.54 -7.86
C LEU A 158 0.87 8.57 -9.00
N ARG A 159 2.04 8.76 -9.65
CA ARG A 159 2.16 9.63 -10.84
C ARG A 159 1.26 9.16 -11.98
N LYS A 160 1.23 7.85 -12.23
CA LYS A 160 0.39 7.26 -13.27
C LYS A 160 -1.11 7.43 -12.98
N MET A 161 -1.52 7.49 -11.72
CA MET A 161 -2.88 7.88 -11.31
C MET A 161 -3.18 9.38 -11.47
N GLY A 162 -2.19 10.19 -11.86
CA GLY A 162 -2.35 11.62 -12.10
C GLY A 162 -1.96 12.52 -10.92
N VAL A 163 -1.33 11.98 -9.86
CA VAL A 163 -0.77 12.79 -8.77
C VAL A 163 0.44 13.56 -9.27
N LYS A 164 0.44 14.86 -9.04
CA LYS A 164 1.55 15.76 -9.35
C LYS A 164 2.43 15.94 -8.12
N PHE A 165 3.73 16.04 -8.34
CA PHE A 165 4.71 16.27 -7.29
C PHE A 165 5.54 17.51 -7.60
N MET A 166 5.67 18.38 -6.62
CA MET A 166 6.51 19.58 -6.69
C MET A 166 7.51 19.53 -5.53
N THR A 167 8.77 19.43 -5.88
CA THR A 167 9.92 19.52 -4.97
C THR A 167 10.59 20.87 -5.14
N ASN A 168 11.45 21.26 -4.19
CA ASN A 168 12.28 22.47 -4.33
C ASN A 168 13.10 22.46 -5.58
#